data_642e87218d3661e9d83961e8e9b34b5c
#
_entry.id   642e87218d3661e9d83961e8e9b34b5c
#
_cell.length_a   1.000
_cell.length_b   1.000
_cell.length_c   1.000
_cell.angle_alpha   90.00
_cell.angle_beta   90.00
_cell.angle_gamma   90.00
#
_symmetry.space_group_name_H-M   'P 1'
#
loop_
_entity.id
_entity.type
_entity.pdbx_description
1 polymer ?
#
loop_
_entity_poly.entity_id
_entity_poly.type
_entity_poly.pdbx_seq_one_letter_code
_entity_poly.pdbx_strand_id
1 'polypeptide(L)'
;MCVIRISQLLCLYYFSQGHSSFITHLDWSTDSQYLRSNSGDYEVLFWNAGVCRQVTQPSKMRDVEWATHNCTLAFTSVGIWPESADGTDVNACCVSHSKALLATADDFSKVKLYSYPVIQPKSLCHTYGGHSSHVTNVAFLNDDTRLVSIGGKDTSVLQWKIL
;
A
#
# COMPACT_ATOMS: atom_id res chain seq x y z
N MET A 1 -22.57 20.91 21.12
CA MET A 1 -23.07 19.71 20.43
C MET A 1 -23.12 20.04 18.94
N CYS A 2 -22.12 19.61 18.18
CA CYS A 2 -22.06 19.89 16.75
C CYS A 2 -22.89 18.81 16.04
N VAL A 3 -24.04 19.17 15.49
CA VAL A 3 -24.88 18.29 14.68
C VAL A 3 -24.35 18.33 13.26
N ILE A 4 -23.54 17.33 12.87
CA ILE A 4 -23.19 17.15 11.47
C ILE A 4 -24.45 16.64 10.77
N ARG A 5 -25.14 17.49 10.03
CA ARG A 5 -26.15 17.05 9.07
C ARG A 5 -25.46 16.37 7.90
N ILE A 6 -25.46 15.05 7.88
CA ILE A 6 -25.11 14.27 6.70
C ILE A 6 -26.32 14.39 5.77
N SER A 7 -26.30 15.35 4.89
CA SER A 7 -27.39 15.61 3.93
C SER A 7 -27.25 14.78 2.64
N GLN A 8 -26.22 13.96 2.53
CA GLN A 8 -25.99 13.12 1.35
C GLN A 8 -25.89 11.65 1.78
N LEU A 9 -26.81 10.84 1.27
CA LEU A 9 -26.72 9.39 1.36
C LEU A 9 -25.61 8.91 0.42
N LEU A 10 -24.79 7.99 0.90
CA LEU A 10 -23.84 7.28 0.05
C LEU A 10 -24.65 6.47 -0.98
N CYS A 11 -24.45 6.75 -2.27
CA CYS A 11 -25.10 6.04 -3.35
C CYS A 11 -24.05 5.31 -4.19
N LEU A 12 -24.28 4.03 -4.49
CA LEU A 12 -23.47 3.31 -5.46
C LEU A 12 -23.77 3.89 -6.86
N TYR A 13 -22.82 4.68 -7.36
CA TYR A 13 -22.98 5.37 -8.64
C TYR A 13 -22.50 4.51 -9.81
N TYR A 14 -21.37 3.82 -9.60
CA TYR A 14 -20.78 2.93 -10.60
C TYR A 14 -20.11 1.73 -9.97
N PHE A 15 -19.99 0.68 -10.77
CA PHE A 15 -19.32 -0.56 -10.43
C PHE A 15 -18.28 -0.91 -11.51
N SER A 16 -17.03 -1.16 -11.10
CA SER A 16 -15.95 -1.62 -11.99
C SER A 16 -15.55 -3.03 -11.61
N GLN A 17 -15.40 -3.91 -12.59
CA GLN A 17 -15.02 -5.30 -12.40
C GLN A 17 -13.86 -5.65 -13.35
N GLY A 18 -12.86 -6.38 -12.85
CA GLY A 18 -11.69 -6.76 -13.67
C GLY A 18 -10.76 -7.73 -12.95
N HIS A 19 -10.57 -7.58 -11.63
CA HIS A 19 -9.81 -8.56 -10.85
C HIS A 19 -10.54 -9.91 -10.77
N SER A 20 -9.78 -11.00 -10.69
CA SER A 20 -10.30 -12.36 -10.57
C SER A 20 -10.30 -12.89 -9.12
N SER A 21 -9.86 -12.07 -8.15
CA SER A 21 -9.84 -12.40 -6.73
C SER A 21 -10.23 -11.19 -5.86
N PHE A 22 -10.17 -11.35 -4.54
CA PHE A 22 -10.52 -10.28 -3.58
C PHE A 22 -9.53 -9.13 -3.65
N ILE A 23 -10.04 -7.90 -3.52
CA ILE A 23 -9.21 -6.69 -3.51
C ILE A 23 -8.51 -6.56 -2.17
N THR A 24 -7.20 -6.31 -2.19
CA THR A 24 -6.37 -6.18 -0.99
C THR A 24 -6.04 -4.73 -0.67
N HIS A 25 -5.69 -3.94 -1.68
CA HIS A 25 -5.23 -2.57 -1.50
C HIS A 25 -5.79 -1.65 -2.57
N LEU A 26 -5.88 -0.37 -2.24
CA LEU A 26 -6.41 0.67 -3.10
C LEU A 26 -5.67 1.98 -2.86
N ASP A 27 -5.34 2.69 -3.93
CA ASP A 27 -4.82 4.07 -3.87
C ASP A 27 -5.52 4.97 -4.89
N TRP A 28 -5.72 6.23 -4.51
CA TRP A 28 -6.15 7.30 -5.40
C TRP A 28 -4.96 8.06 -5.97
N SER A 29 -5.08 8.54 -7.22
CA SER A 29 -4.18 9.57 -7.73
C SER A 29 -4.45 10.91 -7.05
N THR A 30 -3.42 11.77 -6.97
CA THR A 30 -3.51 13.08 -6.31
C THR A 30 -4.52 14.00 -6.99
N ASP A 31 -4.71 13.85 -8.29
CA ASP A 31 -5.70 14.59 -9.10
C ASP A 31 -7.11 13.98 -9.08
N SER A 32 -7.31 12.88 -8.35
CA SER A 32 -8.56 12.12 -8.25
C SER A 32 -9.10 11.58 -9.60
N GLN A 33 -8.26 11.49 -10.64
CA GLN A 33 -8.66 10.97 -11.94
C GLN A 33 -8.54 9.45 -12.04
N TYR A 34 -7.65 8.87 -11.24
CA TYR A 34 -7.34 7.45 -11.32
C TYR A 34 -7.37 6.77 -9.96
N LEU A 35 -7.68 5.48 -10.01
CA LEU A 35 -7.50 4.54 -8.92
C LEU A 35 -6.52 3.46 -9.36
N ARG A 36 -5.78 2.89 -8.43
CA ARG A 36 -5.10 1.60 -8.61
C ARG A 36 -5.53 0.65 -7.51
N SER A 37 -5.58 -0.63 -7.83
CA SER A 37 -5.95 -1.67 -6.89
C SER A 37 -5.02 -2.87 -7.02
N ASN A 38 -4.72 -3.52 -5.90
CA ASN A 38 -4.14 -4.85 -5.84
C ASN A 38 -5.19 -5.86 -5.42
N SER A 39 -4.95 -7.11 -5.74
CA SER A 39 -5.87 -8.21 -5.45
C SER A 39 -5.09 -9.49 -5.16
N GLY A 40 -5.75 -10.47 -4.57
CA GLY A 40 -5.24 -11.83 -4.39
C GLY A 40 -5.04 -12.60 -5.70
N ASP A 41 -5.25 -12.00 -6.85
CA ASP A 41 -4.85 -12.50 -8.18
C ASP A 41 -3.42 -12.09 -8.57
N TYR A 42 -2.71 -11.36 -7.70
CA TYR A 42 -1.35 -10.86 -7.89
C TYR A 42 -1.20 -9.83 -9.02
N GLU A 43 -2.28 -9.15 -9.35
CA GLU A 43 -2.28 -8.10 -10.35
C GLU A 43 -2.42 -6.70 -9.72
N VAL A 44 -1.92 -5.69 -10.46
CA VAL A 44 -2.26 -4.30 -10.26
C VAL A 44 -3.10 -3.82 -11.42
N LEU A 45 -4.31 -3.37 -11.13
CA LEU A 45 -5.19 -2.77 -12.13
C LEU A 45 -5.35 -1.28 -11.86
N PHE A 46 -5.56 -0.55 -12.96
CA PHE A 46 -5.75 0.89 -12.96
C PHE A 46 -7.13 1.22 -13.52
N TRP A 47 -7.77 2.22 -12.94
CA TRP A 47 -9.14 2.61 -13.25
C TRP A 47 -9.22 4.10 -13.49
N ASN A 48 -9.89 4.50 -14.54
CA ASN A 48 -10.31 5.90 -14.71
C ASN A 48 -11.56 6.13 -13.86
N ALA A 49 -11.47 7.03 -12.89
CA ALA A 49 -12.54 7.27 -11.92
C ALA A 49 -13.76 7.98 -12.55
N GLY A 50 -13.53 8.87 -13.53
CA GLY A 50 -14.60 9.63 -14.15
C GLY A 50 -15.55 8.81 -15.01
N VAL A 51 -15.02 7.76 -15.68
CA VAL A 51 -15.82 6.89 -16.56
C VAL A 51 -15.99 5.47 -16.01
N CYS A 52 -15.40 5.17 -14.84
CA CYS A 52 -15.43 3.88 -14.16
C CYS A 52 -15.04 2.70 -15.07
N ARG A 53 -13.92 2.86 -15.78
CA ARG A 53 -13.39 1.84 -16.69
C ARG A 53 -11.93 1.55 -16.38
N GLN A 54 -11.55 0.30 -16.62
CA GLN A 54 -10.16 -0.11 -16.53
C GLN A 54 -9.30 0.61 -17.57
N VAL A 55 -8.12 1.04 -17.16
CA VAL A 55 -7.08 1.56 -18.06
C VAL A 55 -6.36 0.39 -18.71
N THR A 56 -6.51 0.24 -20.01
CA THR A 56 -5.94 -0.89 -20.77
C THR A 56 -4.45 -0.76 -21.09
N GLN A 57 -3.85 0.40 -20.78
CA GLN A 57 -2.43 0.69 -21.02
C GLN A 57 -1.76 1.09 -19.70
N PRO A 58 -1.34 0.12 -18.86
CA PRO A 58 -0.74 0.39 -17.54
C PRO A 58 0.51 1.27 -17.58
N SER A 59 1.27 1.21 -18.69
CA SER A 59 2.47 2.03 -18.87
C SER A 59 2.23 3.54 -18.75
N LYS A 60 1.03 4.01 -19.09
CA LYS A 60 0.62 5.41 -18.94
C LYS A 60 0.47 5.84 -17.47
N MET A 61 0.34 4.88 -16.56
CA MET A 61 0.17 5.13 -15.13
C MET A 61 1.49 5.18 -14.36
N ARG A 62 2.63 5.01 -15.05
CA ARG A 62 3.95 4.98 -14.42
C ARG A 62 4.28 6.29 -13.68
N ASP A 63 3.97 7.41 -14.32
CA ASP A 63 4.33 8.74 -13.86
C ASP A 63 3.17 9.45 -13.12
N VAL A 64 2.08 8.72 -12.86
CA VAL A 64 0.95 9.24 -12.08
C VAL A 64 1.37 9.37 -10.62
N GLU A 65 1.11 10.53 -10.02
CA GLU A 65 1.29 10.75 -8.59
C GLU A 65 0.12 10.18 -7.81
N TRP A 66 0.44 9.39 -6.79
CA TRP A 66 -0.54 8.74 -5.92
C TRP A 66 -0.64 9.45 -4.58
N ALA A 67 -1.86 9.70 -4.12
CA ALA A 67 -2.14 10.35 -2.83
C ALA A 67 -1.78 9.45 -1.64
N THR A 68 -1.88 8.14 -1.82
CA THR A 68 -1.48 7.13 -0.85
C THR A 68 -0.61 6.07 -1.52
N HIS A 69 0.11 5.28 -0.74
CA HIS A 69 0.99 4.23 -1.23
C HIS A 69 0.75 2.94 -0.43
N ASN A 70 -0.49 2.44 -0.48
CA ASN A 70 -0.91 1.21 0.20
C ASN A 70 -0.73 -0.02 -0.69
N CYS A 71 -0.80 0.16 -2.02
CA CYS A 71 -0.62 -0.93 -2.97
C CYS A 71 0.80 -1.49 -2.91
N THR A 72 0.93 -2.74 -2.49
CA THR A 72 2.22 -3.45 -2.38
C THR A 72 2.80 -3.82 -3.76
N LEU A 73 1.92 -4.03 -4.75
CA LEU A 73 2.28 -4.20 -6.15
C LEU A 73 2.11 -2.85 -6.86
N ALA A 74 3.21 -2.17 -7.12
CA ALA A 74 3.22 -0.89 -7.84
C ALA A 74 4.57 -0.68 -8.54
N PHE A 75 4.63 0.20 -9.55
CA PHE A 75 5.87 0.51 -10.27
C PHE A 75 7.01 0.98 -9.36
N THR A 76 6.66 1.66 -8.27
CA THR A 76 7.62 2.23 -7.31
C THR A 76 7.98 1.30 -6.16
N SER A 77 7.41 0.09 -6.10
CA SER A 77 7.62 -0.89 -5.03
C SER A 77 7.97 -2.30 -5.53
N VAL A 78 8.29 -2.48 -6.80
CA VAL A 78 8.61 -3.81 -7.37
C VAL A 78 9.74 -4.51 -6.61
N GLY A 79 10.72 -3.76 -6.15
CA GLY A 79 11.91 -4.31 -5.48
C GLY A 79 11.70 -4.76 -4.03
N ILE A 80 10.50 -4.58 -3.44
CA ILE A 80 10.20 -5.10 -2.10
C ILE A 80 9.95 -6.62 -2.12
N TRP A 81 9.69 -7.18 -3.30
CA TRP A 81 9.39 -8.59 -3.48
C TRP A 81 10.68 -9.39 -3.71
N PRO A 82 11.03 -10.34 -2.80
CA PRO A 82 12.17 -11.22 -3.02
C PRO A 82 11.92 -12.17 -4.20
N GLU A 83 12.98 -12.70 -4.77
CA GLU A 83 12.87 -13.80 -5.74
C GLU A 83 12.15 -14.98 -5.08
N SER A 84 11.20 -15.56 -5.80
CA SER A 84 10.36 -16.67 -5.31
C SER A 84 9.41 -16.30 -4.16
N ALA A 85 9.18 -15.01 -3.93
CA ALA A 85 8.14 -14.58 -2.99
C ALA A 85 6.77 -15.04 -3.47
N ASP A 86 5.98 -15.55 -2.55
CA ASP A 86 4.55 -15.66 -2.75
C ASP A 86 3.96 -14.24 -2.75
N GLY A 87 3.02 -13.95 -3.64
CA GLY A 87 2.36 -12.64 -3.71
C GLY A 87 1.56 -12.26 -2.46
N THR A 88 1.51 -13.12 -1.45
CA THR A 88 0.93 -12.88 -0.12
C THR A 88 1.97 -12.53 0.95
N ASP A 89 3.27 -12.68 0.68
CA ASP A 89 4.34 -12.51 1.69
C ASP A 89 4.44 -11.08 2.23
N VAL A 90 4.01 -10.08 1.46
CA VAL A 90 4.00 -8.67 1.87
C VAL A 90 2.56 -8.21 2.08
N ASN A 91 2.18 -8.03 3.34
CA ASN A 91 0.82 -7.70 3.74
C ASN A 91 0.47 -6.22 3.57
N ALA A 92 1.43 -5.34 3.78
CA ALA A 92 1.21 -3.90 3.67
C ALA A 92 2.52 -3.17 3.37
N CYS A 93 2.40 -1.99 2.80
CA CYS A 93 3.50 -1.03 2.67
C CYS A 93 3.00 0.39 2.95
N CYS A 94 3.95 1.24 3.30
CA CYS A 94 3.70 2.67 3.51
C CYS A 94 4.93 3.46 3.11
N VAL A 95 4.74 4.56 2.39
CA VAL A 95 5.81 5.50 2.04
C VAL A 95 5.79 6.66 3.03
N SER A 96 6.97 7.11 3.46
CA SER A 96 7.12 8.29 4.31
C SER A 96 6.58 9.54 3.62
N HIS A 97 6.14 10.54 4.38
CA HIS A 97 5.62 11.81 3.83
C HIS A 97 6.70 12.58 3.08
N SER A 98 7.95 12.45 3.51
CA SER A 98 9.14 12.97 2.80
C SER A 98 9.44 12.26 1.47
N LYS A 99 8.75 11.16 1.18
CA LYS A 99 9.01 10.28 0.03
C LYS A 99 10.47 9.77 -0.04
N ALA A 100 11.14 9.62 1.12
CA ALA A 100 12.50 9.10 1.20
C ALA A 100 12.57 7.63 1.56
N LEU A 101 11.57 7.13 2.29
CA LEU A 101 11.55 5.78 2.85
C LEU A 101 10.27 5.02 2.45
N LEU A 102 10.40 3.71 2.34
CA LEU A 102 9.28 2.78 2.22
C LEU A 102 9.42 1.71 3.29
N ALA A 103 8.37 1.52 4.09
CA ALA A 103 8.28 0.44 5.07
C ALA A 103 7.34 -0.65 4.57
N THR A 104 7.65 -1.92 4.89
CA THR A 104 6.78 -3.07 4.60
C THR A 104 6.51 -3.90 5.85
N ALA A 105 5.35 -4.53 5.86
CA ALA A 105 4.93 -5.55 6.81
C ALA A 105 4.84 -6.90 6.10
N ASP A 106 5.44 -7.96 6.68
CA ASP A 106 5.46 -9.27 6.03
C ASP A 106 4.91 -10.41 6.91
N ASP A 107 4.70 -11.56 6.28
CA ASP A 107 4.21 -12.77 6.92
C ASP A 107 5.23 -13.42 7.86
N PHE A 108 6.49 -13.01 7.76
CA PHE A 108 7.60 -13.57 8.54
C PHE A 108 7.91 -12.79 9.81
N SER A 109 6.93 -12.04 10.33
CA SER A 109 7.04 -11.22 11.55
C SER A 109 8.06 -10.09 11.44
N LYS A 110 8.35 -9.61 10.20
CA LYS A 110 9.34 -8.57 9.97
C LYS A 110 8.70 -7.28 9.48
N VAL A 111 9.31 -6.19 9.93
CA VAL A 111 9.17 -4.87 9.35
C VAL A 111 10.46 -4.58 8.60
N LYS A 112 10.35 -4.21 7.32
CA LYS A 112 11.52 -3.86 6.49
C LYS A 112 11.45 -2.40 6.10
N LEU A 113 12.60 -1.75 6.06
CA LEU A 113 12.73 -0.34 5.69
C LEU A 113 13.68 -0.22 4.49
N TYR A 114 13.22 0.44 3.45
CA TYR A 114 13.93 0.65 2.19
C TYR A 114 14.08 2.15 1.93
N SER A 115 15.08 2.52 1.11
CA SER A 115 15.09 3.82 0.44
C SER A 115 14.05 3.82 -0.69
N TYR A 116 13.21 4.85 -0.74
CA TYR A 116 12.16 4.96 -1.76
C TYR A 116 12.66 5.81 -2.96
N PRO A 117 12.30 5.49 -4.22
CA PRO A 117 11.49 4.35 -4.67
C PRO A 117 12.29 3.03 -4.75
N VAL A 118 11.59 1.90 -4.58
CA VAL A 118 12.16 0.55 -4.55
C VAL A 118 11.88 -0.16 -5.89
N ILE A 119 12.61 0.23 -6.93
CA ILE A 119 12.36 -0.21 -8.31
C ILE A 119 13.25 -1.37 -8.76
N GLN A 120 14.36 -1.62 -8.07
CA GLN A 120 15.30 -2.68 -8.45
C GLN A 120 15.03 -3.96 -7.66
N PRO A 121 15.03 -5.14 -8.33
CA PRO A 121 15.01 -6.42 -7.62
C PRO A 121 16.17 -6.50 -6.61
N LYS A 122 15.93 -7.14 -5.47
CA LYS A 122 16.93 -7.30 -4.39
C LYS A 122 17.43 -5.97 -3.82
N SER A 123 16.59 -4.95 -3.77
CA SER A 123 16.93 -3.69 -3.12
C SER A 123 17.35 -3.93 -1.67
N LEU A 124 18.40 -3.24 -1.25
CA LEU A 124 18.87 -3.30 0.13
C LEU A 124 17.80 -2.76 1.08
N CYS A 125 17.63 -3.44 2.20
CA CYS A 125 16.72 -3.02 3.25
C CYS A 125 17.30 -3.31 4.64
N HIS A 126 16.82 -2.55 5.61
CA HIS A 126 16.99 -2.89 7.02
C HIS A 126 15.79 -3.72 7.47
N THR A 127 16.06 -4.84 8.13
CA THR A 127 15.03 -5.78 8.59
C THR A 127 14.97 -5.77 10.11
N TYR A 128 13.78 -5.54 10.65
CA TYR A 128 13.53 -5.44 12.08
C TYR A 128 12.58 -6.55 12.54
N GLY A 129 12.90 -7.18 13.67
CA GLY A 129 12.07 -8.15 14.35
C GLY A 129 11.48 -7.54 15.62
N GLY A 130 10.37 -8.06 16.07
CA GLY A 130 9.68 -7.61 17.30
C GLY A 130 8.31 -8.26 17.41
N HIS A 131 7.63 -8.46 16.29
CA HIS A 131 6.42 -9.23 16.23
C HIS A 131 6.70 -10.74 16.32
N SER A 132 5.80 -11.49 16.92
CA SER A 132 5.86 -12.96 17.00
C SER A 132 4.86 -13.65 16.05
N SER A 133 4.13 -12.87 15.26
CA SER A 133 3.23 -13.32 14.21
C SER A 133 3.40 -12.43 12.98
N HIS A 134 2.72 -12.77 11.87
CA HIS A 134 2.70 -11.92 10.69
C HIS A 134 2.33 -10.48 11.05
N VAL A 135 2.99 -9.53 10.40
CA VAL A 135 2.72 -8.11 10.54
C VAL A 135 1.64 -7.74 9.52
N THR A 136 0.56 -7.14 9.98
CA THR A 136 -0.62 -6.91 9.13
C THR A 136 -0.67 -5.52 8.53
N ASN A 137 -0.06 -4.53 9.19
CA ASN A 137 0.00 -3.18 8.65
C ASN A 137 1.17 -2.38 9.23
N VAL A 138 1.58 -1.34 8.48
CA VAL A 138 2.59 -0.35 8.88
C VAL A 138 2.14 1.04 8.47
N ALA A 139 2.48 2.06 9.26
CA ALA A 139 2.18 3.45 8.97
C ALA A 139 3.24 4.39 9.56
N PHE A 140 3.72 5.35 8.78
CA PHE A 140 4.53 6.46 9.31
C PHE A 140 3.65 7.47 10.02
N LEU A 141 4.18 8.09 11.07
CA LEU A 141 3.59 9.31 11.61
C LEU A 141 3.74 10.45 10.60
N ASN A 142 2.90 11.47 10.72
CA ASN A 142 2.87 12.58 9.79
C ASN A 142 4.18 13.38 9.70
N ASP A 143 5.01 13.34 10.74
CA ASP A 143 6.32 13.99 10.81
C ASP A 143 7.49 13.06 10.44
N ASP A 144 7.21 11.84 10.00
CA ASP A 144 8.16 10.76 9.67
C ASP A 144 9.13 10.38 10.80
N THR A 145 8.94 10.88 12.02
CA THR A 145 9.85 10.58 13.15
C THR A 145 9.68 9.17 13.67
N ARG A 146 8.55 8.56 13.39
CA ARG A 146 8.20 7.21 13.87
C ARG A 146 7.42 6.43 12.84
N LEU A 147 7.55 5.11 12.95
CA LEU A 147 6.75 4.12 12.26
C LEU A 147 5.97 3.32 13.29
N VAL A 148 4.73 3.00 13.00
CA VAL A 148 3.90 2.08 13.79
C VAL A 148 3.65 0.83 12.97
N SER A 149 3.75 -0.34 13.59
CA SER A 149 3.37 -1.62 12.99
C SER A 149 2.40 -2.37 13.90
N ILE A 150 1.49 -3.12 13.28
CA ILE A 150 0.53 -3.95 14.01
C ILE A 150 0.69 -5.41 13.60
N GLY A 151 0.71 -6.27 14.61
CA GLY A 151 0.78 -7.71 14.42
C GLY A 151 -0.59 -8.37 14.32
N GLY A 152 -0.61 -9.58 13.81
CA GLY A 152 -1.81 -10.40 13.72
C GLY A 152 -2.12 -11.11 15.04
N LYS A 153 -1.76 -12.40 15.13
CA LYS A 153 -2.07 -13.23 16.32
C LYS A 153 -1.29 -12.82 17.58
N ASP A 154 -0.21 -12.07 17.45
CA ASP A 154 0.54 -11.54 18.60
C ASP A 154 -0.16 -10.36 19.28
N THR A 155 -1.25 -9.84 18.68
CA THR A 155 -2.08 -8.76 19.22
C THR A 155 -1.31 -7.51 19.65
N SER A 156 -0.14 -7.26 19.03
CA SER A 156 0.79 -6.23 19.44
C SER A 156 0.74 -5.02 18.50
N VAL A 157 0.99 -3.84 19.09
CA VAL A 157 1.27 -2.59 18.37
C VAL A 157 2.67 -2.16 18.75
N LEU A 158 3.57 -2.09 17.78
CA LEU A 158 4.96 -1.67 17.99
C LEU A 158 5.20 -0.31 17.38
N GLN A 159 5.96 0.51 18.08
CA GLN A 159 6.37 1.83 17.64
C GLN A 159 7.89 1.87 17.48
N TRP A 160 8.34 2.29 16.32
CA TRP A 160 9.73 2.37 15.91
C TRP A 160 10.14 3.82 15.79
N LYS A 161 11.31 4.17 16.28
CA LYS A 161 11.88 5.50 16.07
C LYS A 161 12.76 5.48 14.82
N ILE A 162 12.54 6.43 13.92
CA ILE A 162 13.41 6.65 12.77
C ILE A 162 14.62 7.48 13.24
N LEU A 163 15.84 7.02 12.91
CA LEU A 163 17.10 7.65 13.31
C LEU A 163 17.83 8.24 12.12
#